data_f6a80d2b6b91a04bc1814875302ff10a
#
_entry.id   f6a80d2b6b91a04bc1814875302ff10a
#
_cell.length_a   1.000
_cell.length_b   1.000
_cell.length_c   1.000
_cell.angle_alpha   90.00
_cell.angle_beta   90.00
_cell.angle_gamma   90.00
#
_symmetry.space_group_name_H-M   'P 1'
#
loop_
_entity.id
_entity.type
_entity.pdbx_description
1 polymer ?
#
loop_
_entity_poly.entity_id
_entity_poly.type
_entity_poly.pdbx_seq_one_letter_code
_entity_poly.pdbx_strand_id
1 'polypeptide(L)'
;RQPYGTSRAKPDSPSASTPGDHRAHSGISSVPELIDLVRERRSSEPRFLMMEPDDLRDPATLTHDVHAFPEALPLDNRALPLNYAYKPGQADDGVTLERNIREAEVLTPAALDWAVPGYLEPKVEHYLKALPKELRRAFVPLAETAKSLAAQIAQRDRLTGRRETLLEALSFQIAERFRVAVDPSVWSDKPPPDHLRVRVRVVDDLGRELCASRELSEVHAALHAQKREASATVAHVEPESWRRARAMARARSRPAWI
;
A
#
# COMPACT_ATOMS: atom_id res chain seq x y z
N ARG A 1 -16.50 -63.86 26.91
CA ARG A 1 -17.95 -63.59 26.86
C ARG A 1 -18.20 -62.21 26.21
N GLN A 2 -18.61 -62.23 24.97
CA GLN A 2 -19.43 -61.20 24.35
C GLN A 2 -20.86 -61.29 24.92
N PRO A 3 -21.78 -60.30 24.73
CA PRO A 3 -22.20 -59.85 23.43
C PRO A 3 -22.83 -58.40 23.35
N TYR A 4 -23.14 -58.01 22.09
CA TYR A 4 -24.20 -57.14 21.52
C TYR A 4 -24.14 -55.66 21.85
N GLY A 5 -24.04 -54.71 20.94
CA GLY A 5 -24.71 -54.51 19.64
C GLY A 5 -25.79 -53.46 19.75
N THR A 6 -25.59 -52.31 19.17
CA THR A 6 -26.69 -51.57 18.52
C THR A 6 -26.10 -50.54 17.55
N SER A 7 -26.39 -50.77 16.30
CA SER A 7 -26.33 -49.87 15.16
C SER A 7 -27.15 -48.63 15.41
N ARG A 8 -26.57 -47.41 15.26
CA ARG A 8 -27.34 -46.20 15.13
C ARG A 8 -26.91 -45.48 13.86
N ALA A 9 -27.88 -45.41 12.97
CA ALA A 9 -27.78 -44.78 11.68
C ALA A 9 -27.28 -43.33 11.77
N LYS A 10 -26.38 -42.97 10.87
CA LYS A 10 -25.90 -41.63 10.64
C LYS A 10 -26.91 -40.90 9.74
N PRO A 11 -27.36 -39.68 10.07
CA PRO A 11 -28.20 -38.92 9.15
C PRO A 11 -27.38 -38.42 7.98
N ASP A 12 -27.96 -38.44 6.81
CA ASP A 12 -27.46 -38.00 5.53
C ASP A 12 -26.94 -36.57 5.59
N SER A 13 -25.68 -36.37 5.26
CA SER A 13 -25.12 -35.05 4.96
C SER A 13 -25.55 -34.69 3.52
N PRO A 14 -25.94 -33.43 3.25
CA PRO A 14 -26.22 -33.00 1.90
C PRO A 14 -24.95 -33.08 1.06
N SER A 15 -25.07 -33.67 -0.10
CA SER A 15 -24.03 -33.83 -1.12
C SER A 15 -23.41 -32.47 -1.44
N ALA A 16 -22.11 -32.33 -1.12
CA ALA A 16 -21.28 -31.24 -1.63
C ALA A 16 -21.29 -31.34 -3.17
N SER A 17 -21.69 -30.28 -3.82
CA SER A 17 -21.58 -30.09 -5.26
C SER A 17 -20.13 -30.23 -5.65
N THR A 18 -19.80 -31.23 -6.43
CA THR A 18 -18.46 -31.47 -6.99
C THR A 18 -18.10 -30.27 -7.87
N PRO A 19 -16.92 -29.64 -7.70
CA PRO A 19 -16.44 -28.63 -8.64
C PRO A 19 -16.36 -29.28 -10.03
N GLY A 20 -16.84 -28.58 -11.05
CA GLY A 20 -16.97 -29.05 -12.41
C GLY A 20 -15.68 -29.70 -12.92
N ASP A 21 -15.83 -30.87 -13.49
CA ASP A 21 -14.79 -31.71 -14.05
C ASP A 21 -14.16 -31.03 -15.29
N HIS A 22 -13.16 -30.21 -15.11
CA HIS A 22 -12.40 -29.52 -16.17
C HIS A 22 -11.51 -30.48 -17.00
N ARG A 23 -11.56 -31.79 -16.72
CA ARG A 23 -10.71 -32.79 -17.42
C ARG A 23 -11.38 -33.42 -18.66
N ALA A 24 -12.65 -33.11 -18.96
CA ALA A 24 -13.41 -33.80 -20.01
C ALA A 24 -13.09 -33.35 -21.45
N HIS A 25 -12.19 -32.37 -21.68
CA HIS A 25 -11.99 -31.77 -23.01
C HIS A 25 -10.58 -31.88 -23.57
N SER A 26 -9.75 -32.77 -23.05
CA SER A 26 -8.37 -32.98 -23.51
C SER A 26 -8.23 -33.61 -24.90
N GLY A 27 -9.31 -33.76 -25.66
CA GLY A 27 -9.32 -34.39 -26.98
C GLY A 27 -9.68 -33.50 -28.16
N ILE A 28 -10.02 -32.22 -27.95
CA ILE A 28 -10.41 -31.33 -29.06
C ILE A 28 -9.16 -30.66 -29.62
N SER A 29 -8.85 -31.00 -30.87
CA SER A 29 -7.64 -30.52 -31.55
C SER A 29 -7.95 -29.71 -32.82
N SER A 30 -9.23 -29.58 -33.18
CA SER A 30 -9.61 -28.91 -34.42
C SER A 30 -10.89 -28.05 -34.25
N VAL A 31 -11.02 -27.04 -35.10
CA VAL A 31 -12.21 -26.16 -35.12
C VAL A 31 -13.52 -26.94 -35.40
N PRO A 32 -13.56 -27.92 -36.34
CA PRO A 32 -14.75 -28.72 -36.55
C PRO A 32 -15.20 -29.48 -35.29
N GLU A 33 -14.26 -30.12 -34.59
CA GLU A 33 -14.56 -30.84 -33.35
C GLU A 33 -15.12 -29.90 -32.26
N LEU A 34 -14.60 -28.68 -32.18
CA LEU A 34 -15.13 -27.67 -31.27
C LEU A 34 -16.56 -27.26 -31.63
N ILE A 35 -16.84 -27.09 -32.92
CA ILE A 35 -18.19 -26.75 -33.40
C ILE A 35 -19.19 -27.86 -33.08
N ASP A 36 -18.82 -29.11 -33.26
CA ASP A 36 -19.65 -30.25 -32.98
C ASP A 36 -19.95 -30.39 -31.48
N LEU A 37 -18.92 -30.20 -30.63
CA LEU A 37 -19.10 -30.15 -29.18
C LEU A 37 -20.04 -29.02 -28.75
N VAL A 38 -19.88 -27.83 -29.33
CA VAL A 38 -20.76 -26.69 -29.04
C VAL A 38 -22.20 -26.98 -29.43
N ARG A 39 -22.43 -27.65 -30.58
CA ARG A 39 -23.79 -28.04 -31.03
C ARG A 39 -24.42 -29.06 -30.10
N GLU A 40 -23.65 -30.04 -29.67
CA GLU A 40 -24.09 -31.09 -28.74
C GLU A 40 -24.51 -30.51 -27.38
N ARG A 41 -23.63 -29.67 -26.79
CA ARG A 41 -23.87 -29.13 -25.46
C ARG A 41 -24.81 -27.94 -25.39
N ARG A 42 -24.99 -27.19 -26.47
CA ARG A 42 -25.82 -25.98 -26.48
C ARG A 42 -27.32 -26.25 -26.14
N SER A 43 -27.77 -27.46 -26.40
CA SER A 43 -29.17 -27.86 -26.08
C SER A 43 -29.34 -28.21 -24.60
N SER A 44 -28.33 -28.75 -23.94
CA SER A 44 -28.37 -29.10 -22.51
C SER A 44 -27.80 -28.02 -21.60
N GLU A 45 -26.77 -27.32 -22.08
CA GLU A 45 -26.04 -26.28 -21.35
C GLU A 45 -25.92 -24.98 -22.20
N PRO A 46 -26.97 -24.15 -22.28
CA PRO A 46 -26.98 -22.95 -23.15
C PRO A 46 -25.84 -21.96 -22.86
N ARG A 47 -25.28 -21.99 -21.64
CA ARG A 47 -24.19 -21.13 -21.15
C ARG A 47 -22.83 -21.79 -21.15
N PHE A 48 -22.67 -22.96 -21.72
CA PHE A 48 -21.45 -23.77 -21.74
C PHE A 48 -20.16 -23.02 -22.12
N LEU A 49 -20.25 -21.99 -22.97
CA LEU A 49 -19.12 -21.13 -23.35
C LEU A 49 -19.10 -19.76 -22.64
N MET A 50 -20.02 -19.53 -21.71
CA MET A 50 -20.01 -18.30 -20.92
C MET A 50 -19.20 -18.53 -19.67
N MET A 51 -18.17 -17.72 -19.47
CA MET A 51 -17.43 -17.67 -18.23
C MET A 51 -18.27 -17.01 -17.15
N GLU A 52 -18.42 -17.68 -16.04
CA GLU A 52 -18.91 -17.06 -14.81
C GLU A 52 -17.78 -16.31 -14.12
N PRO A 53 -18.04 -15.28 -13.29
CA PRO A 53 -17.00 -14.56 -12.56
C PRO A 53 -16.08 -15.47 -11.73
N ASP A 54 -16.60 -16.60 -11.28
CA ASP A 54 -15.83 -17.57 -10.48
C ASP A 54 -14.91 -18.45 -11.33
N ASP A 55 -15.18 -18.64 -12.63
CA ASP A 55 -14.27 -19.32 -13.56
C ASP A 55 -13.01 -18.49 -13.85
N LEU A 56 -13.10 -17.18 -13.67
CA LEU A 56 -11.98 -16.23 -13.84
C LEU A 56 -11.16 -16.07 -12.56
N ARG A 57 -11.61 -16.68 -11.48
CA ARG A 57 -10.96 -16.63 -10.18
C ARG A 57 -10.26 -17.96 -9.92
N ASP A 58 -8.95 -17.97 -9.93
CA ASP A 58 -8.19 -19.10 -9.38
C ASP A 58 -8.27 -19.04 -7.85
N PRO A 59 -8.96 -19.99 -7.19
CA PRO A 59 -9.06 -20.04 -5.73
C PRO A 59 -7.71 -20.07 -5.03
N ALA A 60 -6.65 -20.59 -5.69
CA ALA A 60 -5.30 -20.65 -5.16
C ALA A 60 -4.57 -19.31 -5.24
N THR A 61 -4.92 -18.44 -6.19
CA THR A 61 -4.33 -17.10 -6.34
C THR A 61 -5.09 -16.02 -5.57
N LEU A 62 -6.29 -16.31 -5.09
CA LEU A 62 -7.14 -15.38 -4.35
C LEU A 62 -6.89 -15.35 -2.84
N THR A 63 -5.96 -16.13 -2.32
CA THR A 63 -5.48 -15.92 -0.96
C THR A 63 -4.67 -14.64 -0.91
N HIS A 64 -5.38 -13.53 -0.73
CA HIS A 64 -4.78 -12.24 -0.40
C HIS A 64 -3.95 -12.43 0.88
N ASP A 65 -2.64 -12.28 0.76
CA ASP A 65 -1.77 -12.29 1.94
C ASP A 65 -1.93 -10.97 2.69
N VAL A 66 -2.83 -10.97 3.66
CA VAL A 66 -3.16 -9.82 4.51
C VAL A 66 -1.93 -9.30 5.26
N HIS A 67 -0.94 -10.16 5.51
CA HIS A 67 0.30 -9.74 6.16
C HIS A 67 1.25 -9.02 5.19
N ALA A 68 1.30 -9.47 3.95
CA ALA A 68 2.10 -8.80 2.91
C ALA A 68 1.43 -7.51 2.42
N PHE A 69 0.10 -7.50 2.31
CA PHE A 69 -0.70 -6.38 1.80
C PHE A 69 -1.82 -6.03 2.79
N PRO A 70 -1.51 -5.36 3.89
CA PRO A 70 -2.49 -5.03 4.92
C PRO A 70 -3.49 -4.00 4.41
N GLU A 71 -4.74 -4.10 4.85
CA GLU A 71 -5.79 -3.12 4.53
C GLU A 71 -5.56 -1.77 5.23
N ALA A 72 -4.72 -1.74 6.26
CA ALA A 72 -4.42 -0.52 7.01
C ALA A 72 -2.99 -0.52 7.55
N LEU A 73 -2.38 0.67 7.58
CA LEU A 73 -1.11 0.94 8.23
C LEU A 73 -1.36 1.24 9.71
N PRO A 74 -0.83 0.43 10.65
CA PRO A 74 -0.85 0.78 12.06
C PRO A 74 0.15 1.92 12.33
N LEU A 75 -0.34 3.04 12.83
CA LEU A 75 0.47 4.19 13.25
C LEU A 75 -0.02 4.65 14.62
N ASP A 76 0.86 4.62 15.61
CA ASP A 76 0.53 4.85 17.02
C ASP A 76 -0.66 3.97 17.45
N ASN A 77 -1.77 4.57 17.86
CA ASN A 77 -2.98 3.88 18.30
C ASN A 77 -4.09 3.86 17.23
N ARG A 78 -3.76 4.10 15.96
CA ARG A 78 -4.71 4.21 14.83
C ARG A 78 -4.35 3.25 13.72
N ALA A 79 -5.37 2.74 13.05
CA ALA A 79 -5.24 2.00 11.81
C ALA A 79 -5.58 2.93 10.65
N LEU A 80 -4.62 3.20 9.79
CA LEU A 80 -4.74 4.12 8.67
C LEU A 80 -5.07 3.32 7.39
N PRO A 81 -6.29 3.39 6.82
CA PRO A 81 -6.68 2.60 5.64
C PRO A 81 -5.75 2.83 4.45
N LEU A 82 -5.37 1.74 3.79
CA LEU A 82 -4.60 1.71 2.55
C LEU A 82 -5.52 1.31 1.39
N ASN A 83 -5.54 2.12 0.34
CA ASN A 83 -6.32 1.86 -0.85
C ASN A 83 -5.42 1.34 -1.95
N TYR A 84 -5.63 0.11 -2.42
CA TYR A 84 -4.88 -0.52 -3.49
C TYR A 84 -5.61 -0.35 -4.82
N ALA A 85 -4.90 0.06 -5.86
CA ALA A 85 -5.41 0.19 -7.20
C ALA A 85 -4.41 -0.40 -8.21
N TYR A 86 -4.93 -1.14 -9.20
CA TYR A 86 -4.13 -1.60 -10.33
C TYR A 86 -4.54 -0.78 -11.55
N LYS A 87 -3.77 0.25 -11.84
CA LYS A 87 -4.02 1.21 -12.94
C LYS A 87 -2.70 1.63 -13.59
N PRO A 88 -2.02 0.71 -14.30
CA PRO A 88 -0.70 0.96 -14.85
C PRO A 88 -0.65 2.25 -15.65
N GLY A 89 0.33 3.11 -15.34
CA GLY A 89 0.53 4.40 -15.99
C GLY A 89 -0.35 5.55 -15.48
N GLN A 90 -1.21 5.31 -14.48
CA GLN A 90 -1.98 6.37 -13.82
C GLN A 90 -1.31 6.81 -12.51
N ALA A 91 -1.60 8.03 -12.07
CA ALA A 91 -1.00 8.60 -10.87
C ALA A 91 -1.39 7.84 -9.57
N ASP A 92 -2.55 7.20 -9.56
CA ASP A 92 -3.10 6.43 -8.44
C ASP A 92 -2.83 4.92 -8.54
N ASP A 93 -1.96 4.47 -9.48
CA ASP A 93 -1.51 3.08 -9.53
C ASP A 93 -0.70 2.70 -8.30
N GLY A 94 -0.93 1.50 -7.78
CA GLY A 94 -0.29 0.99 -6.55
C GLY A 94 -1.11 1.25 -5.30
N VAL A 95 -0.50 1.80 -4.25
CA VAL A 95 -1.14 2.03 -2.96
C VAL A 95 -1.27 3.52 -2.63
N THR A 96 -2.44 3.94 -2.19
CA THR A 96 -2.74 5.31 -1.76
C THR A 96 -3.18 5.33 -0.30
N LEU A 97 -2.54 6.21 0.49
CA LEU A 97 -2.88 6.55 1.86
C LEU A 97 -3.60 7.90 1.85
N GLU A 98 -4.92 7.90 2.08
CA GLU A 98 -5.72 9.13 2.16
C GLU A 98 -5.75 9.67 3.58
N ARG A 99 -5.47 10.97 3.78
CA ARG A 99 -5.37 11.60 5.11
C ARG A 99 -5.90 13.03 5.13
N ASN A 100 -6.35 13.44 6.32
CA ASN A 100 -6.56 14.84 6.59
C ASN A 100 -5.22 15.56 6.88
N ILE A 101 -5.25 16.90 6.93
CA ILE A 101 -4.05 17.73 7.13
C ILE A 101 -3.26 17.33 8.39
N ARG A 102 -3.96 17.15 9.52
CA ARG A 102 -3.31 16.87 10.82
C ARG A 102 -2.62 15.52 10.84
N GLU A 103 -3.23 14.51 10.22
CA GLU A 103 -2.67 13.17 10.14
C GLU A 103 -1.50 13.10 9.14
N ALA A 104 -1.56 13.87 8.05
CA ALA A 104 -0.47 13.92 7.08
C ALA A 104 0.80 14.59 7.65
N GLU A 105 0.67 15.55 8.56
CA GLU A 105 1.80 16.24 9.19
C GLU A 105 2.64 15.37 10.10
N VAL A 106 2.08 14.31 10.68
CA VAL A 106 2.79 13.39 11.57
C VAL A 106 3.36 12.17 10.85
N LEU A 107 3.11 12.04 9.54
CA LEU A 107 3.68 10.97 8.75
C LEU A 107 5.20 11.12 8.67
N THR A 108 5.90 10.00 8.75
CA THR A 108 7.36 9.93 8.59
C THR A 108 7.74 9.10 7.37
N PRO A 109 8.91 9.33 6.75
CA PRO A 109 9.41 8.47 5.68
C PRO A 109 9.45 6.99 6.10
N ALA A 110 9.91 6.71 7.31
CA ALA A 110 9.93 5.36 7.85
C ALA A 110 8.53 4.72 7.86
N ALA A 111 7.49 5.43 8.31
CA ALA A 111 6.11 4.89 8.32
C ALA A 111 5.63 4.48 6.91
N LEU A 112 5.99 5.26 5.88
CA LEU A 112 5.62 4.97 4.49
C LEU A 112 6.47 3.84 3.89
N ASP A 113 7.74 3.75 4.25
CA ASP A 113 8.62 2.67 3.81
C ASP A 113 8.10 1.29 4.23
N TRP A 114 7.60 1.20 5.46
CA TRP A 114 7.12 -0.03 6.09
C TRP A 114 5.61 -0.27 5.91
N ALA A 115 4.89 0.61 5.24
CA ALA A 115 3.44 0.53 5.11
C ALA A 115 2.94 -0.76 4.47
N VAL A 116 3.68 -1.28 3.46
CA VAL A 116 3.31 -2.48 2.70
C VAL A 116 4.45 -3.50 2.74
N PRO A 117 4.42 -4.47 3.65
CA PRO A 117 5.46 -5.49 3.78
C PRO A 117 5.74 -6.28 2.49
N GLY A 118 4.72 -6.53 1.67
CA GLY A 118 4.87 -7.19 0.37
C GLY A 118 5.73 -6.43 -0.65
N TYR A 119 5.96 -5.14 -0.42
CA TYR A 119 6.84 -4.33 -1.27
C TYR A 119 8.31 -4.36 -0.83
N LEU A 120 8.65 -4.93 0.32
CA LEU A 120 10.03 -4.91 0.83
C LEU A 120 11.00 -5.64 -0.09
N GLU A 121 10.68 -6.87 -0.50
CA GLU A 121 11.55 -7.66 -1.38
C GLU A 121 11.82 -6.93 -2.70
N PRO A 122 10.80 -6.50 -3.48
CA PRO A 122 11.04 -5.77 -4.73
C PRO A 122 11.74 -4.41 -4.52
N LYS A 123 11.50 -3.70 -3.42
CA LYS A 123 12.26 -2.48 -3.08
C LYS A 123 13.73 -2.78 -2.82
N VAL A 124 14.04 -3.79 -2.02
CA VAL A 124 15.41 -4.21 -1.73
C VAL A 124 16.11 -4.66 -3.01
N GLU A 125 15.44 -5.44 -3.87
CA GLU A 125 16.01 -5.85 -5.16
C GLU A 125 16.32 -4.63 -6.04
N HIS A 126 15.41 -3.64 -6.09
CA HIS A 126 15.64 -2.40 -6.83
C HIS A 126 16.89 -1.67 -6.32
N TYR A 127 17.02 -1.49 -5.00
CA TYR A 127 18.16 -0.81 -4.41
C TYR A 127 19.49 -1.57 -4.61
N LEU A 128 19.48 -2.89 -4.54
CA LEU A 128 20.68 -3.69 -4.87
C LEU A 128 21.06 -3.56 -6.35
N LYS A 129 20.11 -3.52 -7.28
CA LYS A 129 20.35 -3.26 -8.71
C LYS A 129 20.90 -1.87 -8.98
N ALA A 130 20.49 -0.89 -8.19
CA ALA A 130 20.92 0.51 -8.29
C ALA A 130 22.33 0.77 -7.77
N LEU A 131 22.96 -0.18 -7.07
CA LEU A 131 24.33 -0.06 -6.59
C LEU A 131 25.34 -0.01 -7.74
N PRO A 132 26.50 0.66 -7.56
CA PRO A 132 27.64 0.55 -8.46
C PRO A 132 28.04 -0.90 -8.72
N LYS A 133 28.53 -1.18 -9.94
CA LYS A 133 28.83 -2.55 -10.41
C LYS A 133 29.81 -3.29 -9.47
N GLU A 134 30.76 -2.58 -8.91
CA GLU A 134 31.78 -3.10 -7.99
C GLU A 134 31.16 -3.65 -6.73
N LEU A 135 30.24 -2.89 -6.10
CA LEU A 135 29.53 -3.30 -4.90
C LEU A 135 28.51 -4.39 -5.20
N ARG A 136 27.77 -4.26 -6.33
CA ARG A 136 26.71 -5.19 -6.71
C ARG A 136 27.18 -6.64 -6.90
N ARG A 137 28.45 -6.84 -7.26
CA ARG A 137 29.04 -8.19 -7.42
C ARG A 137 29.01 -9.02 -6.14
N ALA A 138 29.05 -8.37 -4.97
CA ALA A 138 29.01 -9.03 -3.67
C ALA A 138 27.62 -9.67 -3.37
N PHE A 139 26.57 -9.28 -4.10
CA PHE A 139 25.19 -9.64 -3.83
C PHE A 139 24.59 -10.63 -4.83
N VAL A 140 25.42 -11.28 -5.65
CA VAL A 140 24.96 -12.26 -6.66
C VAL A 140 24.77 -13.63 -5.97
N PRO A 141 23.59 -14.32 -6.20
CA PRO A 141 22.46 -13.92 -7.04
C PRO A 141 21.57 -12.88 -6.37
N LEU A 142 21.23 -11.80 -7.12
CA LEU A 142 20.56 -10.62 -6.57
C LEU A 142 19.17 -10.91 -5.98
N ALA A 143 18.34 -11.71 -6.67
CA ALA A 143 16.99 -12.02 -6.23
C ALA A 143 16.97 -12.76 -4.87
N GLU A 144 17.79 -13.81 -4.74
CA GLU A 144 17.90 -14.57 -3.48
C GLU A 144 18.46 -13.72 -2.35
N THR A 145 19.43 -12.87 -2.66
CA THR A 145 20.02 -11.94 -1.69
C THR A 145 18.98 -10.89 -1.25
N ALA A 146 18.21 -10.33 -2.20
CA ALA A 146 17.14 -9.39 -1.89
C ALA A 146 16.08 -10.00 -0.98
N LYS A 147 15.60 -11.19 -1.31
CA LYS A 147 14.63 -11.94 -0.50
C LYS A 147 15.13 -12.18 0.92
N SER A 148 16.38 -12.64 1.05
CA SER A 148 16.97 -12.90 2.35
C SER A 148 17.18 -11.62 3.17
N LEU A 149 17.65 -10.53 2.56
CA LEU A 149 17.79 -9.23 3.21
C LEU A 149 16.45 -8.65 3.62
N ALA A 150 15.44 -8.69 2.75
CA ALA A 150 14.09 -8.21 3.06
C ALA A 150 13.50 -8.93 4.29
N ALA A 151 13.67 -10.25 4.39
CA ALA A 151 13.22 -11.02 5.55
C ALA A 151 13.93 -10.59 6.84
N GLN A 152 15.25 -10.38 6.80
CA GLN A 152 16.05 -9.95 7.96
C GLN A 152 15.69 -8.53 8.37
N ILE A 153 15.52 -7.62 7.41
CA ILE A 153 15.10 -6.23 7.65
C ILE A 153 13.69 -6.20 8.27
N ALA A 154 12.75 -6.98 7.75
CA ALA A 154 11.40 -7.09 8.32
C ALA A 154 11.40 -7.62 9.76
N GLN A 155 12.28 -8.57 10.06
CA GLN A 155 12.45 -9.06 11.43
C GLN A 155 13.02 -7.98 12.36
N ARG A 156 14.00 -7.22 11.88
CA ARG A 156 14.59 -6.10 12.64
C ARG A 156 13.58 -5.00 12.89
N ASP A 157 12.77 -4.61 11.91
CA ASP A 157 11.73 -3.59 12.05
C ASP A 157 10.73 -3.92 13.17
N ARG A 158 10.34 -5.18 13.30
CA ARG A 158 9.48 -5.64 14.40
C ARG A 158 10.08 -5.38 15.79
N LEU A 159 11.41 -5.37 15.89
CA LEU A 159 12.14 -5.13 17.14
C LEU A 159 12.36 -3.63 17.39
N THR A 160 12.59 -2.84 16.35
CA THR A 160 12.91 -1.41 16.46
C THR A 160 11.69 -0.49 16.41
N GLY A 161 10.53 -1.02 15.98
CA GLY A 161 9.26 -0.30 15.99
C GLY A 161 9.19 0.82 14.95
N ARG A 162 9.62 0.57 13.72
CA ARG A 162 9.47 1.47 12.56
C ARG A 162 10.12 2.86 12.72
N ARG A 163 11.24 2.93 13.40
CA ARG A 163 11.98 4.17 13.64
C ARG A 163 13.00 4.46 12.56
N GLU A 164 13.56 3.41 11.94
CA GLU A 164 14.56 3.50 10.89
C GLU A 164 13.88 3.53 9.51
N THR A 165 14.44 4.28 8.57
CA THR A 165 14.04 4.19 7.16
C THR A 165 14.49 2.86 6.56
N LEU A 166 13.87 2.46 5.44
CA LEU A 166 14.27 1.24 4.73
C LEU A 166 15.73 1.28 4.31
N LEU A 167 16.23 2.45 3.88
CA LEU A 167 17.61 2.60 3.42
C LEU A 167 18.63 2.47 4.56
N GLU A 168 18.33 3.03 5.73
CA GLU A 168 19.15 2.86 6.94
C GLU A 168 19.21 1.39 7.37
N ALA A 169 18.04 0.72 7.43
CA ALA A 169 17.96 -0.69 7.77
C ALA A 169 18.68 -1.58 6.75
N LEU A 170 18.58 -1.26 5.44
CA LEU A 170 19.27 -1.98 4.37
C LEU A 170 20.78 -1.79 4.46
N SER A 171 21.25 -0.57 4.65
CA SER A 171 22.69 -0.26 4.82
C SER A 171 23.28 -1.02 6.01
N PHE A 172 22.57 -0.99 7.14
CA PHE A 172 22.98 -1.73 8.34
C PHE A 172 23.06 -3.24 8.06
N GLN A 173 22.05 -3.81 7.45
CA GLN A 173 21.98 -5.26 7.19
C GLN A 173 23.03 -5.72 6.17
N ILE A 174 23.34 -4.89 5.18
CA ILE A 174 24.43 -5.12 4.23
C ILE A 174 25.79 -5.13 4.97
N ALA A 175 26.04 -4.14 5.82
CA ALA A 175 27.29 -4.06 6.58
C ALA A 175 27.48 -5.27 7.51
N GLU A 176 26.42 -5.68 8.22
CA GLU A 176 26.46 -6.83 9.11
C GLU A 176 26.76 -8.15 8.38
N ARG A 177 26.07 -8.40 7.26
CA ARG A 177 26.11 -9.69 6.59
C ARG A 177 27.28 -9.84 5.61
N PHE A 178 27.54 -8.78 4.82
CA PHE A 178 28.53 -8.81 3.74
C PHE A 178 29.83 -8.10 4.08
N ARG A 179 29.89 -7.43 5.23
CA ARG A 179 31.05 -6.60 5.64
C ARG A 179 31.36 -5.50 4.62
N VAL A 180 30.32 -5.03 3.90
CA VAL A 180 30.41 -3.95 2.92
C VAL A 180 29.65 -2.75 3.47
N ALA A 181 30.34 -1.63 3.67
CA ALA A 181 29.72 -0.39 4.08
C ALA A 181 29.09 0.29 2.84
N VAL A 182 27.79 0.55 2.90
CA VAL A 182 27.04 1.29 1.88
C VAL A 182 26.35 2.45 2.58
N ASP A 183 26.69 3.68 2.16
CA ASP A 183 26.02 4.88 2.68
C ASP A 183 24.62 4.99 2.07
N PRO A 184 23.55 5.27 2.85
CA PRO A 184 22.19 5.44 2.32
C PRO A 184 22.08 6.49 1.21
N SER A 185 22.95 7.50 1.18
CA SER A 185 22.97 8.55 0.16
C SER A 185 23.22 8.05 -1.27
N VAL A 186 23.81 6.86 -1.43
CA VAL A 186 24.01 6.21 -2.74
C VAL A 186 22.71 5.98 -3.49
N TRP A 187 21.59 5.94 -2.79
CA TRP A 187 20.27 5.70 -3.35
C TRP A 187 19.38 6.95 -3.43
N SER A 188 19.86 8.13 -2.99
CA SER A 188 19.06 9.36 -2.89
C SER A 188 18.34 9.75 -4.18
N ASP A 189 19.00 9.54 -5.33
CA ASP A 189 18.49 9.85 -6.68
C ASP A 189 17.94 8.63 -7.42
N LYS A 190 17.73 7.53 -6.71
CA LYS A 190 17.29 6.25 -7.31
C LYS A 190 16.08 5.68 -6.58
N PRO A 191 14.96 6.43 -6.53
CA PRO A 191 13.76 5.95 -5.87
C PRO A 191 13.22 4.69 -6.56
N PRO A 192 12.51 3.83 -5.84
CA PRO A 192 11.82 2.68 -6.44
C PRO A 192 10.74 3.15 -7.41
N PRO A 193 10.31 2.27 -8.33
CA PRO A 193 9.17 2.54 -9.21
C PRO A 193 7.92 2.99 -8.43
N ASP A 194 7.10 3.82 -9.04
CA ASP A 194 5.95 4.46 -8.41
C ASP A 194 4.97 3.47 -7.77
N HIS A 195 4.70 2.33 -8.42
CA HIS A 195 3.81 1.30 -7.88
C HIS A 195 4.31 0.63 -6.59
N LEU A 196 5.60 0.74 -6.26
CA LEU A 196 6.19 0.27 -5.00
C LEU A 196 6.23 1.34 -3.90
N ARG A 197 5.80 2.56 -4.19
CA ARG A 197 5.85 3.71 -3.28
C ARG A 197 4.44 4.09 -2.86
N VAL A 198 4.26 4.34 -1.57
CA VAL A 198 2.97 4.81 -1.06
C VAL A 198 2.70 6.24 -1.53
N ARG A 199 1.59 6.45 -2.21
CA ARG A 199 1.08 7.78 -2.55
C ARG A 199 0.30 8.33 -1.35
N VAL A 200 0.68 9.49 -0.85
CA VAL A 200 -0.07 10.20 0.19
C VAL A 200 -1.01 11.19 -0.49
N ARG A 201 -2.30 11.06 -0.25
CA ARG A 201 -3.35 11.96 -0.71
C ARG A 201 -3.92 12.70 0.48
N VAL A 202 -3.82 14.01 0.50
CA VAL A 202 -4.37 14.83 1.57
C VAL A 202 -5.68 15.44 1.13
N VAL A 203 -6.70 15.32 1.98
CA VAL A 203 -8.04 15.84 1.75
C VAL A 203 -8.46 16.82 2.86
N ASP A 204 -9.32 17.75 2.52
CA ASP A 204 -9.96 18.63 3.49
C ASP A 204 -11.15 17.93 4.18
N ASP A 205 -11.80 18.63 5.12
CA ASP A 205 -12.95 18.12 5.86
C ASP A 205 -14.20 17.87 4.96
N LEU A 206 -14.16 18.33 3.70
CA LEU A 206 -15.19 18.09 2.68
C LEU A 206 -14.80 16.96 1.70
N GLY A 207 -13.65 16.30 1.91
CA GLY A 207 -13.14 15.24 1.04
C GLY A 207 -12.49 15.74 -0.26
N ARG A 208 -12.26 17.06 -0.41
CA ARG A 208 -11.59 17.61 -1.59
C ARG A 208 -10.08 17.42 -1.46
N GLU A 209 -9.46 16.98 -2.53
CA GLU A 209 -8.01 16.81 -2.58
C GLU A 209 -7.31 18.16 -2.49
N LEU A 210 -6.40 18.29 -1.53
CA LEU A 210 -5.54 19.42 -1.33
C LEU A 210 -4.18 19.24 -2.00
N CYS A 211 -3.60 18.08 -1.86
CA CYS A 211 -2.40 17.66 -2.56
C CYS A 211 -2.28 16.13 -2.56
N ALA A 212 -1.50 15.61 -3.50
CA ALA A 212 -1.14 14.20 -3.52
C ALA A 212 0.26 14.03 -4.11
N SER A 213 1.13 13.29 -3.40
CA SER A 213 2.48 12.96 -3.88
C SER A 213 2.97 11.65 -3.27
N ARG A 214 3.99 11.05 -3.90
CA ARG A 214 4.80 9.96 -3.36
C ARG A 214 6.04 10.46 -2.61
N GLU A 215 6.33 11.75 -2.72
CA GLU A 215 7.38 12.42 -1.95
C GLU A 215 6.77 13.11 -0.74
N LEU A 216 7.07 12.61 0.46
CA LEU A 216 6.51 13.16 1.69
C LEU A 216 6.94 14.62 1.92
N SER A 217 8.14 14.99 1.47
CA SER A 217 8.63 16.38 1.48
C SER A 217 7.74 17.34 0.70
N GLU A 218 7.23 16.91 -0.47
CA GLU A 218 6.30 17.70 -1.28
C GLU A 218 4.95 17.86 -0.57
N VAL A 219 4.45 16.79 0.04
CA VAL A 219 3.21 16.83 0.84
C VAL A 219 3.36 17.84 1.99
N HIS A 220 4.43 17.76 2.76
CA HIS A 220 4.68 18.70 3.86
C HIS A 220 4.85 20.13 3.36
N ALA A 221 5.56 20.35 2.25
CA ALA A 221 5.71 21.69 1.66
C ALA A 221 4.36 22.28 1.24
N ALA A 222 3.48 21.49 0.60
CA ALA A 222 2.14 21.90 0.23
C ALA A 222 1.28 22.28 1.45
N LEU A 223 1.32 21.47 2.52
CA LEU A 223 0.60 21.74 3.76
C LEU A 223 1.09 23.03 4.45
N HIS A 224 2.41 23.24 4.48
CA HIS A 224 2.98 24.49 5.01
C HIS A 224 2.60 25.72 4.19
N ALA A 225 2.51 25.60 2.86
CA ALA A 225 2.05 26.69 2.01
C ALA A 225 0.58 27.05 2.31
N GLN A 226 -0.31 26.05 2.40
CA GLN A 226 -1.72 26.27 2.74
C GLN A 226 -1.92 26.90 4.12
N LYS A 227 -1.16 26.48 5.13
CA LYS A 227 -1.22 27.08 6.47
C LYS A 227 -0.83 28.55 6.45
N ARG A 228 0.19 28.92 5.66
CA ARG A 228 0.61 30.32 5.50
C ARG A 228 -0.48 31.16 4.83
N GLU A 229 -1.11 30.63 3.76
CA GLU A 229 -2.20 31.29 3.06
C GLU A 229 -3.43 31.50 3.98
N ALA A 230 -3.83 30.44 4.70
CA ALA A 230 -4.92 30.51 5.66
C ALA A 230 -4.63 31.56 6.77
N SER A 231 -3.41 31.59 7.29
CA SER A 231 -2.98 32.57 8.30
C SER A 231 -2.95 33.99 7.75
N ALA A 232 -2.50 34.18 6.50
CA ALA A 232 -2.49 35.48 5.83
C ALA A 232 -3.93 36.03 5.60
N THR A 233 -4.84 35.13 5.20
CA THR A 233 -6.27 35.48 5.00
C THR A 233 -6.93 35.89 6.30
N VAL A 234 -6.67 35.18 7.40
CA VAL A 234 -7.19 35.52 8.73
C VAL A 234 -6.61 36.86 9.22
N ALA A 235 -5.33 37.15 8.99
CA ALA A 235 -4.69 38.39 9.36
C ALA A 235 -5.22 39.60 8.57
N HIS A 236 -5.75 39.38 7.36
CA HIS A 236 -6.30 40.46 6.52
C HIS A 236 -7.77 40.77 6.82
N VAL A 237 -8.48 39.91 7.53
CA VAL A 237 -9.85 40.12 7.99
C VAL A 237 -9.85 40.60 9.44
N GLU A 238 -9.24 41.76 9.71
CA GLU A 238 -9.50 42.46 10.95
C GLU A 238 -10.89 43.13 10.83
N PRO A 239 -11.91 42.70 11.61
CA PRO A 239 -13.24 43.28 11.52
C PRO A 239 -13.16 44.78 11.73
N GLU A 240 -13.89 45.57 10.91
CA GLU A 240 -13.93 47.02 11.06
C GLU A 240 -14.31 47.46 12.48
N SER A 241 -15.12 46.64 13.17
CA SER A 241 -15.47 46.82 14.57
C SER A 241 -14.24 46.86 15.50
N TRP A 242 -13.23 46.01 15.24
CA TRP A 242 -11.98 45.98 16.03
C TRP A 242 -11.07 47.16 15.70
N ARG A 243 -11.03 47.61 14.44
CA ARG A 243 -10.30 48.82 14.04
C ARG A 243 -10.92 50.08 14.71
N ARG A 244 -12.25 50.17 14.75
CA ARG A 244 -12.95 51.24 15.46
C ARG A 244 -12.72 51.17 16.97
N ALA A 245 -12.79 49.99 17.59
CA ALA A 245 -12.53 49.82 19.01
C ALA A 245 -11.11 50.24 19.40
N ARG A 246 -10.09 49.88 18.61
CA ARG A 246 -8.70 50.28 18.82
C ARG A 246 -8.50 51.80 18.61
N ALA A 247 -9.16 52.40 17.63
CA ALA A 247 -9.12 53.83 17.42
C ALA A 247 -9.73 54.61 18.60
N MET A 248 -10.86 54.12 19.14
CA MET A 248 -11.50 54.71 20.33
C MET A 248 -10.65 54.51 21.59
N ALA A 249 -10.01 53.39 21.79
CA ALA A 249 -9.09 53.13 22.91
C ALA A 249 -7.88 54.09 22.85
N ARG A 250 -7.29 54.27 21.67
CA ARG A 250 -6.16 55.22 21.47
C ARG A 250 -6.60 56.68 21.66
N ALA A 251 -7.82 57.05 21.28
CA ALA A 251 -8.34 58.41 21.51
C ALA A 251 -8.56 58.71 23.00
N ARG A 252 -8.96 57.70 23.81
CA ARG A 252 -9.14 57.83 25.27
C ARG A 252 -7.82 57.85 26.04
N SER A 253 -6.72 57.31 25.45
CA SER A 253 -5.41 57.25 26.11
C SER A 253 -4.53 58.49 25.83
N ARG A 254 -5.03 59.54 25.18
CA ARG A 254 -4.29 60.80 25.07
C ARG A 254 -4.46 61.58 26.40
N PRO A 255 -3.37 61.77 27.16
CA PRO A 255 -3.47 62.65 28.34
C PRO A 255 -3.78 64.02 27.92
N ALA A 256 -4.83 64.66 28.55
CA ALA A 256 -5.09 66.04 28.45
C ALA A 256 -4.00 66.75 29.25
N TRP A 257 -2.92 67.12 28.56
CA TRP A 257 -1.93 68.06 29.05
C TRP A 257 -1.85 69.17 28.03
N ILE A 258 -2.58 70.24 28.31
CA ILE A 258 -2.12 71.63 28.26
C ILE A 258 -3.10 72.46 29.10
#